data_a5f4c4bdcba15cbcca1a1a499bdbf5cc
#
_entry.id   a5f4c4bdcba15cbcca1a1a499bdbf5cc
#
_cell.length_a   1.000
_cell.length_b   1.000
_cell.length_c   1.000
_cell.angle_alpha   90.00
_cell.angle_beta   90.00
_cell.angle_gamma   90.00
#
_symmetry.space_group_name_H-M   'P 1'
#
loop_
_entity.id
_entity.type
_entity.pdbx_description
1 polymer ?
#
loop_
_entity_poly.entity_id
_entity_poly.type
_entity_poly.pdbx_seq_one_letter_code
_entity_poly.pdbx_strand_id
1 'polypeptide(L)' 'METTMTGVQRRKKILEMLGQSSTPLSGGALGRAVGVSRQVVVQDIALLRTEGH' A
#
# COMPACT_ATOMS: atom_id res chain seq x y z
N MET A 1 -9.38 -19.21 8.15
CA MET A 1 -7.95 -19.01 8.10
C MET A 1 -7.63 -17.56 7.90
N GLU A 2 -6.74 -17.10 8.65
CA GLU A 2 -6.38 -15.71 8.62
C GLU A 2 -5.49 -15.39 7.45
N THR A 3 -5.71 -14.26 6.84
CA THR A 3 -4.98 -13.89 5.65
C THR A 3 -4.40 -12.48 5.75
N THR A 4 -4.08 -12.06 6.95
CA THR A 4 -3.49 -10.75 7.14
C THR A 4 -2.16 -10.66 6.41
N MET A 5 -2.01 -9.67 5.58
CA MET A 5 -0.77 -9.45 4.86
C MET A 5 0.33 -9.00 5.81
N THR A 6 1.55 -9.46 5.56
CA THR A 6 2.72 -8.91 6.23
C THR A 6 2.99 -7.51 5.67
N GLY A 7 3.84 -6.74 6.35
CA GLY A 7 4.22 -5.42 5.84
C GLY A 7 4.85 -5.49 4.46
N VAL A 8 5.68 -6.51 4.23
CA VAL A 8 6.32 -6.69 2.94
C VAL A 8 5.29 -6.96 1.84
N GLN A 9 4.35 -7.86 2.12
CA GLN A 9 3.30 -8.18 1.14
C GLN A 9 2.42 -6.97 0.86
N ARG A 10 2.08 -6.22 1.90
CA ARG A 10 1.24 -5.04 1.76
C ARG A 10 1.92 -3.98 0.90
N ARG A 11 3.20 -3.71 1.15
CA ARG A 11 3.93 -2.72 0.37
C ARG A 11 4.05 -3.15 -1.09
N LYS A 12 4.27 -4.43 -1.33
CA LYS A 12 4.31 -4.95 -2.70
C LYS A 12 2.98 -4.74 -3.41
N LYS A 13 1.88 -5.00 -2.71
CA LYS A 13 0.55 -4.80 -3.28
C LYS A 13 0.30 -3.33 -3.60
N ILE A 14 0.71 -2.43 -2.71
CA ILE A 14 0.58 -1.00 -2.94
C ILE A 14 1.34 -0.58 -4.19
N LEU A 15 2.56 -1.05 -4.36
CA LEU A 15 3.35 -0.75 -5.55
C LEU A 15 2.66 -1.23 -6.82
N GLU A 16 2.12 -2.44 -6.79
CA GLU A 16 1.41 -2.97 -7.95
C GLU A 16 0.22 -2.11 -8.31
N MET A 17 -0.56 -1.71 -7.30
CA MET A 17 -1.73 -0.89 -7.53
C MET A 17 -1.37 0.47 -8.12
N LEU A 18 -0.33 1.09 -7.59
CA LEU A 18 0.12 2.38 -8.08
C LEU A 18 0.62 2.29 -9.52
N GLY A 19 1.30 1.20 -9.85
CA GLY A 19 1.83 1.00 -11.19
C GLY A 19 0.75 0.67 -12.22
N GLN A 20 -0.35 0.07 -11.80
CA GLN A 20 -1.43 -0.33 -12.69
C GLN A 20 -2.50 0.74 -12.86
N SER A 21 -2.57 1.67 -11.94
CA SER A 21 -3.61 2.69 -11.97
C SER A 21 -3.23 3.81 -12.93
N SER A 22 -4.16 4.24 -13.75
CA SER A 22 -3.95 5.39 -14.63
C SER A 22 -4.27 6.70 -13.93
N THR A 23 -4.82 6.64 -12.73
CA THR A 23 -5.13 7.83 -11.94
C THR A 23 -4.51 7.71 -10.56
N PRO A 24 -4.22 8.84 -9.90
CA PRO A 24 -3.70 8.78 -8.54
C PRO A 24 -4.68 8.09 -7.60
N LEU A 25 -4.16 7.27 -6.71
CA LEU A 25 -4.95 6.60 -5.70
C LEU A 25 -4.74 7.29 -4.36
N SER A 26 -5.84 7.53 -3.64
CA SER A 26 -5.74 8.11 -2.30
C SER A 26 -5.25 7.08 -1.30
N GLY A 27 -4.68 7.54 -0.18
CA GLY A 27 -4.29 6.65 0.90
C GLY A 27 -5.47 5.86 1.44
N GLY A 28 -6.66 6.47 1.47
CA GLY A 28 -7.86 5.78 1.90
C GLY A 28 -8.25 4.65 0.97
N ALA A 29 -8.14 4.87 -0.34
CA ALA A 29 -8.46 3.83 -1.31
C ALA A 29 -7.49 2.66 -1.21
N LEU A 30 -6.19 2.96 -1.08
CA LEU A 30 -5.18 1.93 -0.91
C LEU A 30 -5.40 1.15 0.39
N GLY A 31 -5.74 1.85 1.47
CA GLY A 31 -6.00 1.19 2.74
C GLY A 31 -7.13 0.21 2.66
N ARG A 32 -8.21 0.57 1.97
CA ARG A 32 -9.33 -0.35 1.78
C ARG A 32 -8.93 -1.58 0.99
N ALA A 33 -8.12 -1.37 -0.03
CA ALA A 33 -7.72 -2.47 -0.90
C ALA A 33 -6.85 -3.47 -0.18
N VAL A 34 -5.98 -3.02 0.72
CA VAL A 34 -5.08 -3.91 1.45
C VAL A 34 -5.53 -4.20 2.88
N GLY A 35 -6.68 -3.66 3.29
CA GLY A 35 -7.28 -4.01 4.57
C GLY A 35 -6.65 -3.33 5.77
N VAL A 36 -6.10 -2.13 5.61
CA VAL A 36 -5.51 -1.38 6.70
C VAL A 36 -6.01 0.06 6.68
N SER A 37 -5.68 0.83 7.72
CA SER A 37 -6.06 2.22 7.78
C SER A 37 -5.20 3.07 6.84
N ARG A 38 -5.70 4.24 6.49
CA ARG A 38 -4.96 5.19 5.68
C ARG A 38 -3.60 5.52 6.29
N GLN A 39 -3.55 5.64 7.62
CA GLN A 39 -2.31 5.98 8.30
C GLN A 39 -1.23 4.94 8.07
N VAL A 40 -1.60 3.66 8.07
CA VAL A 40 -0.65 2.59 7.78
C VAL A 40 -0.14 2.70 6.35
N VAL A 41 -1.02 3.02 5.41
CA VAL A 41 -0.62 3.20 4.01
C VAL A 41 0.38 4.34 3.88
N VAL A 42 0.15 5.45 4.56
CA VAL A 42 1.07 6.59 4.52
C VAL A 42 2.44 6.17 5.01
N GLN A 43 2.51 5.39 6.09
CA GLN A 43 3.77 4.89 6.59
C GLN A 43 4.45 3.95 5.60
N ASP A 44 3.69 3.09 4.95
CA ASP A 44 4.24 2.17 3.95
C ASP A 44 4.81 2.93 2.76
N ILE A 45 4.12 3.97 2.30
CA ILE A 45 4.60 4.78 1.19
C ILE A 45 5.91 5.48 1.57
N ALA A 46 6.00 5.97 2.80
CA ALA A 46 7.24 6.58 3.27
C ALA A 46 8.41 5.59 3.23
N LEU A 47 8.16 4.35 3.65
CA LEU A 47 9.17 3.31 3.60
C LEU A 47 9.59 2.99 2.16
N LEU A 48 8.62 2.92 1.26
CA LEU A 48 8.91 2.65 -0.15
C LEU A 48 9.79 3.74 -0.75
N ARG A 49 9.54 5.00 -0.40
CA ARG A 49 10.38 6.10 -0.88
C ARG A 49 11.80 5.96 -0.36
N THR A 50 11.95 5.56 0.90
CA THR A 50 13.26 5.33 1.48
C THR A 50 14.01 4.25 0.73
N GLU A 51 13.32 3.27 0.19
CA GLU A 51 13.90 2.18 -0.58
C GLU A 51 14.13 2.53 -2.04
N GLY A 52 13.79 3.73 -2.45
CA GLY A 52 14.07 4.18 -3.81
C GLY A 52 12.98 3.93 -4.82
N HIS A 53 11.76 3.72 -4.39
CA HIS A 53 10.64 3.48 -5.31
C HIS A 53 9.87 4.75 -5.63
#